data_eedd38b7fb7fabad21ee2b73c8c8fd52
#
_entry.id   eedd38b7fb7fabad21ee2b73c8c8fd52
#
_cell.length_a   1.000
_cell.length_b   1.000
_cell.length_c   1.000
_cell.angle_alpha   90.00
_cell.angle_beta   90.00
_cell.angle_gamma   90.00
#
_symmetry.space_group_name_H-M   'P 1'
#
loop_
_entity.id
_entity.type
_entity.pdbx_description
1 polymer ?
#
loop_
_entity_poly.entity_id
_entity_poly.type
_entity_poly.pdbx_seq_one_letter_code
_entity_poly.pdbx_strand_id
1 'polypeptide(L)'
;MKSLFAKLIKASPEEVAPHFSVSSAFGALLSAFDYGRRNEIVISDMEYPTSNHVVLGQEKFGANVITIKNRNYRVDPDDYRKVTGRKTRLVSAVHVSSLNGFIEDIRSIGKVAHDVNSEVYVDAYQSVGNVPIDVKKDDVDYLTAGTLKYLLGLPGLAFLYVRKELIKELEPAYIGWFSQKDPFQFGAEKLDYADTADRFQSGTWAIPALYTSITGLKVILKEGVPSIREKIMKLTRQAIDLGMELGLRTISPQNDQERGAMVSFVVREPHEMENMLRNEGIITSSRGIGLRIAPHFYNTPADIEKAVKRIAELNAR
;
A
#
# COMPACT_ATOMS: atom_id res chain seq x y z
N MET A 1 5.24 -17.53 7.67
CA MET A 1 5.15 -16.28 6.94
C MET A 1 3.84 -15.55 7.25
N LYS A 2 2.63 -16.10 6.99
CA LYS A 2 1.32 -15.50 7.31
C LYS A 2 1.25 -14.96 8.75
N SER A 3 1.63 -15.76 9.75
CA SER A 3 1.62 -15.34 11.17
C SER A 3 2.51 -14.15 11.47
N LEU A 4 3.65 -13.99 10.77
CA LEU A 4 4.54 -12.84 10.95
C LEU A 4 3.92 -11.56 10.37
N PHE A 5 3.32 -11.65 9.18
CA PHE A 5 2.62 -10.51 8.57
C PHE A 5 1.38 -10.13 9.38
N ALA A 6 0.54 -11.10 9.76
CA ALA A 6 -0.63 -10.89 10.58
C ALA A 6 -0.29 -10.16 11.89
N LYS A 7 0.84 -10.55 12.54
CA LYS A 7 1.33 -9.87 13.75
C LYS A 7 1.65 -8.38 13.52
N LEU A 8 2.19 -8.02 12.34
CA LEU A 8 2.52 -6.63 12.02
C LEU A 8 1.26 -5.74 11.91
N ILE A 9 0.17 -6.29 11.38
CA ILE A 9 -1.08 -5.55 11.15
C ILE A 9 -2.16 -5.82 12.21
N LYS A 10 -1.84 -6.57 13.27
CA LYS A 10 -2.75 -6.97 14.36
C LYS A 10 -3.93 -7.84 13.91
N ALA A 11 -3.72 -8.68 12.89
CA ALA A 11 -4.67 -9.65 12.38
C ALA A 11 -4.36 -11.08 12.89
N SER A 12 -5.25 -12.02 12.58
CA SER A 12 -5.04 -13.46 12.71
C SER A 12 -4.45 -14.05 11.42
N PRO A 13 -3.65 -15.13 11.47
CA PRO A 13 -3.10 -15.75 10.27
C PRO A 13 -4.17 -16.25 9.28
N GLU A 14 -5.34 -16.61 9.77
CA GLU A 14 -6.48 -17.08 8.99
C GLU A 14 -7.11 -15.97 8.12
N GLU A 15 -6.85 -14.71 8.47
CA GLU A 15 -7.32 -13.53 7.74
C GLU A 15 -6.34 -13.10 6.63
N VAL A 16 -5.22 -13.81 6.45
CA VAL A 16 -4.13 -13.42 5.53
C VAL A 16 -3.93 -14.49 4.45
N ALA A 17 -3.98 -14.07 3.17
CA ALA A 17 -3.63 -14.88 2.01
C ALA A 17 -2.35 -14.34 1.33
N PRO A 18 -1.38 -15.20 1.01
CA PRO A 18 -0.24 -14.81 0.17
C PRO A 18 -0.64 -14.72 -1.31
N HIS A 19 -0.03 -13.78 -2.03
CA HIS A 19 -0.19 -13.55 -3.46
C HIS A 19 1.15 -13.22 -4.12
N PHE A 20 1.23 -13.33 -5.46
CA PHE A 20 2.44 -12.98 -6.22
C PHE A 20 2.71 -11.47 -6.25
N SER A 21 1.65 -10.65 -6.17
CA SER A 21 1.72 -9.20 -6.20
C SER A 21 0.48 -8.58 -5.57
N VAL A 22 0.53 -7.29 -5.24
CA VAL A 22 -0.67 -6.53 -4.81
C VAL A 22 -1.71 -6.51 -5.94
N SER A 23 -1.30 -6.41 -7.20
CA SER A 23 -2.22 -6.47 -8.34
C SER A 23 -3.03 -7.78 -8.37
N SER A 24 -2.36 -8.93 -8.19
CA SER A 24 -3.06 -10.23 -8.14
C SER A 24 -3.92 -10.40 -6.91
N ALA A 25 -3.48 -9.87 -5.76
CA ALA A 25 -4.23 -9.89 -4.51
C ALA A 25 -5.53 -9.09 -4.63
N PHE A 26 -5.43 -7.86 -5.11
CA PHE A 26 -6.58 -6.98 -5.29
C PHE A 26 -7.52 -7.48 -6.40
N GLY A 27 -6.97 -7.99 -7.50
CA GLY A 27 -7.76 -8.62 -8.57
C GLY A 27 -8.54 -9.86 -8.07
N ALA A 28 -7.93 -10.69 -7.20
CA ALA A 28 -8.62 -11.81 -6.58
C ALA A 28 -9.77 -11.34 -5.67
N LEU A 29 -9.55 -10.31 -4.86
CA LEU A 29 -10.61 -9.71 -4.04
C LEU A 29 -11.78 -9.20 -4.90
N LEU A 30 -11.48 -8.36 -5.91
CA LEU A 30 -12.52 -7.77 -6.76
C LEU A 30 -13.28 -8.81 -7.59
N SER A 31 -12.66 -9.96 -7.89
CA SER A 31 -13.31 -11.06 -8.59
C SER A 31 -14.42 -11.75 -7.78
N ALA A 32 -14.51 -11.47 -6.47
CA ALA A 32 -15.56 -11.96 -5.60
C ALA A 32 -16.77 -11.01 -5.51
N PHE A 33 -16.71 -9.84 -6.15
CA PHE A 33 -17.77 -8.84 -6.04
C PHE A 33 -18.80 -8.99 -7.13
N ASP A 34 -20.08 -8.87 -6.73
CA ASP A 34 -21.20 -8.66 -7.64
C ASP A 34 -21.47 -7.15 -7.77
N TYR A 35 -21.53 -6.68 -8.99
CA TYR A 35 -21.78 -5.27 -9.33
C TYR A 35 -23.25 -5.00 -9.75
N GLY A 36 -24.20 -5.85 -9.35
CA GLY A 36 -25.62 -5.68 -9.70
C GLY A 36 -26.27 -4.46 -9.03
N ARG A 37 -26.50 -4.52 -7.72
CA ARG A 37 -27.20 -3.45 -6.98
C ARG A 37 -26.27 -2.34 -6.47
N ARG A 38 -25.06 -2.70 -6.11
CA ARG A 38 -24.02 -1.82 -5.57
C ARG A 38 -22.80 -1.95 -6.47
N ASN A 39 -22.66 -1.01 -7.38
CA ASN A 39 -21.66 -1.12 -8.45
C ASN A 39 -20.63 0.01 -8.45
N GLU A 40 -20.71 0.96 -7.51
CA GLU A 40 -19.73 2.04 -7.47
C GLU A 40 -18.50 1.63 -6.67
N ILE A 41 -17.32 1.88 -7.24
CA ILE A 41 -16.03 1.78 -6.56
C ILE A 41 -15.43 3.18 -6.52
N VAL A 42 -15.19 3.69 -5.31
CA VAL A 42 -14.58 5.00 -5.09
C VAL A 42 -13.07 4.82 -4.93
N ILE A 43 -12.29 5.52 -5.73
CA ILE A 43 -10.81 5.57 -5.70
C ILE A 43 -10.34 7.02 -5.66
N SER A 44 -9.04 7.24 -5.44
CA SER A 44 -8.43 8.56 -5.59
C SER A 44 -7.31 8.54 -6.65
N ASP A 45 -6.95 9.72 -7.18
CA ASP A 45 -5.79 9.87 -8.07
C ASP A 45 -4.45 9.93 -7.31
N MET A 46 -4.48 9.81 -5.98
CA MET A 46 -3.30 9.65 -5.12
C MET A 46 -2.87 8.20 -4.94
N GLU A 47 -3.68 7.24 -5.38
CA GLU A 47 -3.36 5.83 -5.30
C GLU A 47 -2.24 5.45 -6.29
N TYR A 48 -1.61 4.32 -6.01
CA TYR A 48 -0.63 3.76 -6.94
C TYR A 48 -1.34 3.27 -8.21
N PRO A 49 -0.77 3.48 -9.42
CA PRO A 49 -1.42 3.14 -10.68
C PRO A 49 -1.99 1.72 -10.76
N THR A 50 -1.35 0.75 -10.09
CA THR A 50 -1.85 -0.63 -10.03
C THR A 50 -3.27 -0.70 -9.47
N SER A 51 -3.53 -0.06 -8.32
CA SER A 51 -4.85 -0.09 -7.67
C SER A 51 -5.91 0.48 -8.61
N ASN A 52 -5.62 1.64 -9.22
CA ASN A 52 -6.53 2.27 -10.19
C ASN A 52 -6.77 1.39 -11.42
N HIS A 53 -5.71 0.79 -12.01
CA HIS A 53 -5.87 -0.05 -13.20
C HIS A 53 -6.67 -1.33 -12.90
N VAL A 54 -6.47 -1.95 -11.74
CA VAL A 54 -7.24 -3.14 -11.33
C VAL A 54 -8.70 -2.80 -11.13
N VAL A 55 -9.01 -1.64 -10.55
CA VAL A 55 -10.39 -1.15 -10.35
C VAL A 55 -11.04 -0.77 -11.69
N LEU A 56 -10.37 0.01 -12.54
CA LEU A 56 -10.87 0.37 -13.88
C LEU A 56 -11.16 -0.87 -14.74
N GLY A 57 -10.36 -1.92 -14.57
CA GLY A 57 -10.62 -3.22 -15.22
C GLY A 57 -11.95 -3.86 -14.83
N GLN A 58 -12.58 -3.46 -13.72
CA GLN A 58 -13.88 -4.00 -13.29
C GLN A 58 -15.06 -3.37 -14.03
N GLU A 59 -14.87 -2.27 -14.76
CA GLU A 59 -15.95 -1.64 -15.54
C GLU A 59 -16.57 -2.60 -16.57
N LYS A 60 -15.76 -3.49 -17.15
CA LYS A 60 -16.24 -4.54 -18.04
C LYS A 60 -17.17 -5.56 -17.37
N PHE A 61 -17.18 -5.61 -16.05
CA PHE A 61 -18.05 -6.47 -15.25
C PHE A 61 -19.22 -5.70 -14.61
N GLY A 62 -19.37 -4.40 -14.94
CA GLY A 62 -20.50 -3.56 -14.49
C GLY A 62 -20.16 -2.61 -13.34
N ALA A 63 -18.91 -2.53 -12.91
CA ALA A 63 -18.51 -1.52 -11.94
C ALA A 63 -18.59 -0.12 -12.55
N ASN A 64 -18.96 0.86 -11.72
CA ASN A 64 -18.90 2.30 -12.02
C ASN A 64 -17.81 2.91 -11.14
N VAL A 65 -16.72 3.39 -11.76
CA VAL A 65 -15.56 3.90 -11.03
C VAL A 65 -15.68 5.40 -10.83
N ILE A 66 -15.63 5.83 -9.56
CA ILE A 66 -15.67 7.23 -9.15
C ILE A 66 -14.27 7.62 -8.66
N THR A 67 -13.61 8.55 -9.35
CA THR A 67 -12.26 9.00 -9.01
C THR A 67 -12.28 10.37 -8.32
N ILE A 68 -11.87 10.41 -7.07
CA ILE A 68 -11.63 11.64 -6.31
C ILE A 68 -10.34 12.29 -6.83
N LYS A 69 -10.41 13.60 -7.13
CA LYS A 69 -9.23 14.39 -7.49
C LYS A 69 -8.58 14.97 -6.25
N ASN A 70 -7.27 14.80 -6.15
CA ASN A 70 -6.51 15.39 -5.08
C ASN A 70 -6.53 16.93 -5.13
N ARG A 71 -6.31 17.55 -3.96
CA ARG A 71 -6.08 18.98 -3.83
C ARG A 71 -4.72 19.18 -3.14
N ASN A 72 -3.79 19.80 -3.84
CA ASN A 72 -2.44 20.02 -3.31
C ASN A 72 -1.77 18.72 -2.84
N TYR A 73 -1.90 17.67 -3.64
CA TYR A 73 -1.30 16.33 -3.37
C TYR A 73 -1.81 15.65 -2.10
N ARG A 74 -3.07 15.89 -1.73
CA ARG A 74 -3.76 15.20 -0.64
C ARG A 74 -5.24 14.97 -0.96
N VAL A 75 -5.82 13.97 -0.31
CA VAL A 75 -7.24 13.65 -0.30
C VAL A 75 -7.66 13.48 1.16
N ASP A 76 -8.71 14.16 1.57
CA ASP A 76 -9.21 14.13 2.94
C ASP A 76 -10.46 13.23 3.05
N PRO A 77 -10.81 12.71 4.23
CA PRO A 77 -12.02 11.88 4.42
C PRO A 77 -13.30 12.55 3.95
N ASP A 78 -13.40 13.88 4.01
CA ASP A 78 -14.56 14.62 3.53
C ASP A 78 -14.71 14.59 2.00
N ASP A 79 -13.62 14.36 1.25
CA ASP A 79 -13.69 14.20 -0.19
C ASP A 79 -14.32 12.84 -0.56
N TYR A 80 -14.01 11.80 0.21
CA TYR A 80 -14.67 10.50 0.12
C TYR A 80 -16.17 10.62 0.48
N ARG A 81 -16.52 11.35 1.55
CA ARG A 81 -17.93 11.53 1.99
C ARG A 81 -18.80 12.17 0.92
N LYS A 82 -18.26 13.09 0.11
CA LYS A 82 -19.01 13.77 -0.96
C LYS A 82 -19.48 12.86 -2.08
N VAL A 83 -18.77 11.75 -2.31
CA VAL A 83 -19.01 10.86 -3.47
C VAL A 83 -19.48 9.45 -3.06
N THR A 84 -19.34 9.09 -1.79
CA THR A 84 -19.74 7.78 -1.28
C THR A 84 -21.23 7.76 -0.96
N GLY A 85 -21.97 6.75 -1.44
CA GLY A 85 -23.41 6.65 -1.27
C GLY A 85 -23.94 5.21 -1.27
N ARG A 86 -25.27 5.06 -1.36
CA ARG A 86 -25.95 3.75 -1.27
C ARG A 86 -25.54 2.75 -2.37
N LYS A 87 -25.02 3.24 -3.50
CA LYS A 87 -24.53 2.41 -4.60
C LYS A 87 -23.07 2.01 -4.45
N THR A 88 -22.36 2.62 -3.51
CA THR A 88 -20.94 2.34 -3.33
C THR A 88 -20.75 0.93 -2.78
N ARG A 89 -20.03 0.07 -3.51
CA ARG A 89 -19.66 -1.28 -3.12
C ARG A 89 -18.37 -1.29 -2.32
N LEU A 90 -17.40 -0.47 -2.74
CA LEU A 90 -16.07 -0.42 -2.15
C LEU A 90 -15.54 1.01 -2.16
N VAL A 91 -14.89 1.40 -1.07
CA VAL A 91 -14.03 2.59 -0.99
C VAL A 91 -12.59 2.12 -0.93
N SER A 92 -11.76 2.57 -1.87
CA SER A 92 -10.33 2.29 -1.90
C SER A 92 -9.56 3.49 -1.36
N ALA A 93 -8.58 3.24 -0.51
CA ALA A 93 -7.70 4.24 0.07
C ALA A 93 -6.25 3.78 0.03
N VAL A 94 -5.31 4.69 -0.24
CA VAL A 94 -3.88 4.43 -0.12
C VAL A 94 -3.39 4.93 1.23
N HIS A 95 -2.95 4.04 2.12
CA HIS A 95 -2.52 4.48 3.45
C HIS A 95 -1.35 5.47 3.40
N VAL A 96 -0.36 5.24 2.53
CA VAL A 96 0.74 6.19 2.27
C VAL A 96 0.92 6.36 0.78
N SER A 97 0.68 7.56 0.28
CA SER A 97 0.84 7.85 -1.15
C SER A 97 2.29 7.69 -1.59
N SER A 98 2.49 6.98 -2.70
CA SER A 98 3.80 6.80 -3.33
C SER A 98 4.34 8.04 -4.01
N LEU A 99 3.51 9.07 -4.20
CA LEU A 99 3.89 10.33 -4.86
C LEU A 99 4.70 11.22 -3.93
N ASN A 100 4.19 11.44 -2.71
CA ASN A 100 4.73 12.44 -1.79
C ASN A 100 4.84 11.98 -0.34
N GLY A 101 4.40 10.75 -0.03
CA GLY A 101 4.41 10.21 1.34
C GLY A 101 3.25 10.68 2.23
N PHE A 102 2.22 11.34 1.68
CA PHE A 102 1.04 11.72 2.45
C PHE A 102 0.38 10.47 3.06
N ILE A 103 0.05 10.53 4.34
CA ILE A 103 -0.67 9.48 5.08
C ILE A 103 -2.16 9.84 5.08
N GLU A 104 -2.98 9.00 4.46
CA GLU A 104 -4.44 9.12 4.53
C GLU A 104 -4.96 8.60 5.87
N ASP A 105 -5.97 9.27 6.43
CA ASP A 105 -6.69 8.82 7.62
C ASP A 105 -7.65 7.67 7.25
N ILE A 106 -7.08 6.46 7.14
CA ILE A 106 -7.83 5.26 6.73
C ILE A 106 -8.97 4.92 7.68
N ARG A 107 -8.87 5.28 8.96
CA ARG A 107 -9.93 5.06 9.95
C ARG A 107 -11.14 5.95 9.66
N SER A 108 -10.92 7.23 9.41
CA SER A 108 -12.01 8.15 9.06
C SER A 108 -12.61 7.83 7.70
N ILE A 109 -11.79 7.40 6.72
CA ILE A 109 -12.26 6.93 5.40
C ILE A 109 -13.10 5.65 5.56
N GLY A 110 -12.63 4.68 6.37
CA GLY A 110 -13.38 3.47 6.69
C GLY A 110 -14.74 3.79 7.31
N LYS A 111 -14.79 4.75 8.25
CA LYS A 111 -16.07 5.23 8.81
C LYS A 111 -17.01 5.79 7.73
N VAL A 112 -16.49 6.58 6.77
CA VAL A 112 -17.30 7.08 5.64
C VAL A 112 -17.88 5.93 4.82
N ALA A 113 -17.10 4.88 4.55
CA ALA A 113 -17.58 3.69 3.85
C ALA A 113 -18.67 2.96 4.64
N HIS A 114 -18.41 2.69 5.92
CA HIS A 114 -19.33 1.94 6.79
C HIS A 114 -20.64 2.69 7.07
N ASP A 115 -20.64 4.03 7.14
CA ASP A 115 -21.85 4.85 7.33
C ASP A 115 -22.91 4.61 6.21
N VAL A 116 -22.51 4.06 5.06
CA VAL A 116 -23.40 3.68 3.94
C VAL A 116 -23.40 2.17 3.66
N ASN A 117 -22.93 1.35 4.61
CA ASN A 117 -22.73 -0.10 4.50
C ASN A 117 -21.83 -0.51 3.31
N SER A 118 -20.85 0.31 2.95
CA SER A 118 -19.77 -0.02 2.02
C SER A 118 -18.59 -0.60 2.79
N GLU A 119 -17.71 -1.33 2.10
CA GLU A 119 -16.47 -1.84 2.66
C GLU A 119 -15.30 -0.93 2.28
N VAL A 120 -14.21 -0.98 3.07
CA VAL A 120 -12.97 -0.23 2.81
C VAL A 120 -11.81 -1.17 2.48
N TYR A 121 -11.16 -0.91 1.36
CA TYR A 121 -9.88 -1.51 0.97
C TYR A 121 -8.75 -0.52 1.17
N VAL A 122 -7.64 -1.00 1.72
CA VAL A 122 -6.43 -0.19 1.98
C VAL A 122 -5.22 -0.76 1.24
N ASP A 123 -4.65 0.04 0.33
CA ASP A 123 -3.30 -0.22 -0.18
C ASP A 123 -2.27 0.25 0.84
N ALA A 124 -1.66 -0.69 1.54
CA ALA A 124 -0.67 -0.44 2.57
C ALA A 124 0.77 -0.76 2.11
N TYR A 125 1.03 -0.77 0.80
CA TYR A 125 2.34 -1.14 0.25
C TYR A 125 3.48 -0.24 0.73
N GLN A 126 3.19 1.05 0.93
CA GLN A 126 4.18 2.04 1.36
C GLN A 126 4.21 2.24 2.88
N SER A 127 3.31 1.62 3.62
CA SER A 127 3.14 1.87 5.05
C SER A 127 3.50 0.70 5.95
N VAL A 128 3.11 -0.54 5.60
CA VAL A 128 3.42 -1.71 6.46
C VAL A 128 4.92 -1.86 6.62
N GLY A 129 5.36 -1.91 7.88
CA GLY A 129 6.77 -1.98 8.27
C GLY A 129 7.40 -0.63 8.64
N ASN A 130 6.75 0.51 8.34
CA ASN A 130 7.26 1.84 8.72
C ASN A 130 6.22 2.78 9.34
N VAL A 131 4.94 2.58 9.08
CA VAL A 131 3.84 3.25 9.77
C VAL A 131 3.05 2.18 10.53
N PRO A 132 2.78 2.36 11.84
CA PRO A 132 1.95 1.43 12.59
C PRO A 132 0.54 1.30 11.99
N ILE A 133 0.07 0.07 11.85
CA ILE A 133 -1.29 -0.28 11.41
C ILE A 133 -1.89 -1.27 12.40
N ASP A 134 -3.16 -1.07 12.72
CA ASP A 134 -3.98 -2.01 13.49
C ASP A 134 -5.31 -2.18 12.76
N VAL A 135 -5.43 -3.20 11.91
CA VAL A 135 -6.61 -3.40 11.06
C VAL A 135 -7.91 -3.54 11.84
N LYS A 136 -7.85 -3.95 13.12
CA LYS A 136 -9.03 -4.06 14.00
C LYS A 136 -9.43 -2.70 14.55
N LYS A 137 -8.44 -1.92 15.04
CA LYS A 137 -8.67 -0.59 15.60
C LYS A 137 -9.02 0.44 14.52
N ASP A 138 -8.39 0.31 13.36
CA ASP A 138 -8.58 1.20 12.21
C ASP A 138 -9.81 0.80 11.37
N ASP A 139 -10.47 -0.30 11.76
CA ASP A 139 -11.72 -0.81 11.20
C ASP A 139 -11.63 -1.09 9.67
N VAL A 140 -10.52 -1.70 9.25
CA VAL A 140 -10.21 -2.03 7.85
C VAL A 140 -10.85 -3.37 7.46
N ASP A 141 -11.51 -3.43 6.30
CA ASP A 141 -12.10 -4.67 5.78
C ASP A 141 -11.13 -5.48 4.95
N TYR A 142 -10.36 -4.81 4.10
CA TYR A 142 -9.36 -5.41 3.22
C TYR A 142 -8.08 -4.60 3.22
N LEU A 143 -6.94 -5.29 3.19
CA LEU A 143 -5.65 -4.63 3.07
C LEU A 143 -4.71 -5.44 2.20
N THR A 144 -3.93 -4.75 1.37
CA THR A 144 -2.80 -5.38 0.66
C THR A 144 -1.47 -4.71 0.98
N ALA A 145 -0.41 -5.53 1.01
CA ALA A 145 0.97 -5.05 1.10
C ALA A 145 1.93 -6.02 0.42
N GLY A 146 2.96 -5.50 -0.21
CA GLY A 146 4.03 -6.30 -0.82
C GLY A 146 5.31 -6.29 0.00
N THR A 147 6.15 -7.31 -0.19
CA THR A 147 7.33 -7.54 0.65
C THR A 147 8.58 -6.74 0.25
N LEU A 148 8.67 -6.31 -1.02
CA LEU A 148 9.92 -5.82 -1.60
C LEU A 148 10.41 -4.45 -1.12
N LYS A 149 9.57 -3.68 -0.39
CA LYS A 149 9.93 -2.34 0.11
C LYS A 149 10.25 -2.39 1.61
N TYR A 150 9.38 -1.82 2.44
CA TYR A 150 9.60 -1.67 3.87
C TYR A 150 9.54 -3.00 4.67
N LEU A 151 9.18 -4.10 4.03
CA LEU A 151 9.23 -5.44 4.63
C LEU A 151 10.51 -6.22 4.28
N LEU A 152 11.47 -5.60 3.56
CA LEU A 152 12.81 -6.13 3.27
C LEU A 152 12.83 -7.50 2.58
N GLY A 153 11.79 -7.82 1.78
CA GLY A 153 11.72 -9.05 1.00
C GLY A 153 12.06 -8.85 -0.47
N LEU A 154 11.96 -9.91 -1.25
CA LEU A 154 12.10 -9.87 -2.70
C LEU A 154 10.77 -9.61 -3.41
N PRO A 155 10.80 -9.15 -4.70
CA PRO A 155 9.63 -9.17 -5.56
C PRO A 155 9.02 -10.58 -5.68
N GLY A 156 7.71 -10.66 -5.96
CA GLY A 156 7.01 -11.93 -6.16
C GLY A 156 6.23 -12.43 -4.95
N LEU A 157 6.13 -11.62 -3.89
CA LEU A 157 5.26 -11.90 -2.75
C LEU A 157 4.54 -10.64 -2.25
N ALA A 158 3.23 -10.78 -2.05
CA ALA A 158 2.35 -9.83 -1.40
C ALA A 158 1.37 -10.56 -0.48
N PHE A 159 0.64 -9.81 0.32
CA PHE A 159 -0.39 -10.31 1.22
C PHE A 159 -1.71 -9.61 0.96
N LEU A 160 -2.80 -10.36 1.05
CA LEU A 160 -4.15 -9.89 1.17
C LEU A 160 -4.64 -10.19 2.59
N TYR A 161 -5.05 -9.18 3.32
CA TYR A 161 -5.85 -9.31 4.52
C TYR A 161 -7.32 -9.17 4.16
N VAL A 162 -8.16 -10.05 4.71
CA VAL A 162 -9.61 -10.00 4.62
C VAL A 162 -10.17 -10.12 6.03
N ARG A 163 -11.02 -9.18 6.44
CA ARG A 163 -11.72 -9.22 7.74
C ARG A 163 -12.47 -10.55 7.89
N LYS A 164 -12.32 -11.19 9.04
CA LYS A 164 -12.78 -12.56 9.30
C LYS A 164 -14.27 -12.78 8.95
N GLU A 165 -15.10 -11.81 9.31
CA GLU A 165 -16.56 -11.87 9.12
C GLU A 165 -16.93 -11.89 7.63
N LEU A 166 -16.12 -11.25 6.76
CA LEU A 166 -16.36 -11.16 5.31
C LEU A 166 -15.82 -12.36 4.53
N ILE A 167 -14.91 -13.14 5.11
CA ILE A 167 -14.23 -14.22 4.37
C ILE A 167 -15.25 -15.17 3.72
N LYS A 168 -16.25 -15.66 4.48
CA LYS A 168 -17.20 -16.68 3.99
C LYS A 168 -18.26 -16.12 3.05
N GLU A 169 -18.45 -14.80 3.05
CA GLU A 169 -19.42 -14.12 2.18
C GLU A 169 -18.89 -13.90 0.76
N LEU A 170 -17.58 -14.08 0.56
CA LEU A 170 -16.89 -13.79 -0.69
C LEU A 170 -16.47 -15.09 -1.41
N GLU A 171 -16.87 -15.22 -2.66
CA GLU A 171 -16.52 -16.35 -3.54
C GLU A 171 -15.68 -15.83 -4.73
N PRO A 172 -14.34 -15.74 -4.58
CA PRO A 172 -13.50 -15.18 -5.63
C PRO A 172 -13.49 -16.09 -6.88
N ALA A 173 -13.57 -15.47 -8.06
CA ALA A 173 -13.46 -16.18 -9.34
C ALA A 173 -12.00 -16.34 -9.79
N TYR A 174 -11.10 -15.45 -9.35
CA TYR A 174 -9.65 -15.57 -9.61
C TYR A 174 -8.97 -16.40 -8.53
N ILE A 175 -9.00 -17.71 -8.70
CA ILE A 175 -8.56 -18.72 -7.74
C ILE A 175 -7.68 -19.78 -8.40
N GLY A 176 -7.16 -20.69 -7.58
CA GLY A 176 -6.43 -21.89 -8.00
C GLY A 176 -6.56 -22.99 -6.96
N TRP A 177 -5.74 -24.02 -7.07
CA TRP A 177 -5.86 -25.21 -6.24
C TRP A 177 -5.63 -24.96 -4.75
N PHE A 178 -4.86 -23.94 -4.36
CA PHE A 178 -4.68 -23.55 -2.96
C PHE A 178 -5.86 -22.77 -2.35
N SER A 179 -6.88 -22.43 -3.15
CA SER A 179 -8.09 -21.80 -2.63
C SER A 179 -9.06 -22.77 -1.96
N GLN A 180 -8.84 -24.07 -2.16
CA GLN A 180 -9.74 -25.11 -1.71
C GLN A 180 -9.47 -25.49 -0.25
N LYS A 181 -10.49 -26.02 0.44
CA LYS A 181 -10.42 -26.46 1.83
C LYS A 181 -9.39 -27.56 2.04
N ASP A 182 -9.32 -28.50 1.13
CA ASP A 182 -8.32 -29.55 1.10
C ASP A 182 -7.67 -29.66 -0.29
N PRO A 183 -6.65 -28.82 -0.58
CA PRO A 183 -6.02 -28.78 -1.90
C PRO A 183 -5.31 -30.08 -2.28
N PHE A 184 -4.87 -30.88 -1.31
CA PHE A 184 -4.13 -32.10 -1.55
C PHE A 184 -5.01 -33.34 -1.86
N GLN A 185 -6.33 -33.20 -1.79
CA GLN A 185 -7.24 -34.20 -2.36
C GLN A 185 -7.32 -34.12 -3.88
N PHE A 186 -6.81 -33.05 -4.51
CA PHE A 186 -6.81 -32.84 -5.96
C PHE A 186 -8.19 -32.98 -6.63
N GLY A 187 -9.27 -32.74 -5.87
CA GLY A 187 -10.64 -32.73 -6.41
C GLY A 187 -10.81 -31.54 -7.37
N ALA A 188 -11.37 -31.80 -8.56
CA ALA A 188 -11.53 -30.80 -9.62
C ALA A 188 -12.98 -30.62 -10.08
N GLU A 189 -13.91 -31.37 -9.52
CA GLU A 189 -15.32 -31.38 -9.98
C GLU A 189 -16.19 -30.32 -9.30
N LYS A 190 -15.77 -29.84 -8.10
CA LYS A 190 -16.53 -28.88 -7.29
C LYS A 190 -15.58 -27.88 -6.64
N LEU A 191 -16.07 -26.66 -6.50
CA LEU A 191 -15.41 -25.66 -5.65
C LEU A 191 -15.81 -25.88 -4.19
N ASP A 192 -14.83 -26.12 -3.33
CA ASP A 192 -14.98 -26.21 -1.88
C ASP A 192 -13.98 -25.23 -1.25
N TYR A 193 -14.38 -23.99 -1.18
CA TYR A 193 -13.51 -22.88 -0.73
C TYR A 193 -13.02 -23.09 0.71
N ALA A 194 -11.75 -22.74 0.97
CA ALA A 194 -11.21 -22.67 2.30
C ALA A 194 -12.05 -21.76 3.21
N ASP A 195 -12.16 -22.11 4.48
CA ASP A 195 -12.87 -21.33 5.51
C ASP A 195 -12.11 -20.08 5.96
N THR A 196 -10.89 -19.89 5.46
CA THR A 196 -9.97 -18.79 5.77
C THR A 196 -9.71 -17.93 4.53
N ALA A 197 -8.93 -16.85 4.68
CA ALA A 197 -8.49 -16.03 3.55
C ALA A 197 -7.72 -16.83 2.48
N ASP A 198 -7.32 -18.08 2.77
CA ASP A 198 -6.70 -18.95 1.78
C ASP A 198 -7.59 -19.19 0.55
N ARG A 199 -8.93 -19.01 0.65
CA ARG A 199 -9.86 -19.06 -0.50
C ARG A 199 -9.51 -18.09 -1.64
N PHE A 200 -8.73 -17.05 -1.36
CA PHE A 200 -8.26 -16.09 -2.34
C PHE A 200 -6.93 -16.50 -3.00
N GLN A 201 -6.31 -17.60 -2.59
CA GLN A 201 -5.06 -18.04 -3.16
C GLN A 201 -5.23 -18.67 -4.56
N SER A 202 -4.17 -18.56 -5.35
CA SER A 202 -4.12 -19.17 -6.68
C SER A 202 -3.27 -20.45 -6.69
N GLY A 203 -2.06 -20.40 -7.18
CA GLY A 203 -1.18 -21.56 -7.35
C GLY A 203 0.05 -21.53 -6.43
N THR A 204 1.03 -22.35 -6.77
CA THR A 204 2.29 -22.48 -6.03
C THR A 204 3.05 -21.17 -6.00
N TRP A 205 3.44 -20.76 -4.81
CA TRP A 205 4.11 -19.46 -4.56
C TRP A 205 5.53 -19.40 -5.12
N ALA A 206 6.06 -18.19 -5.29
CA ALA A 206 7.48 -17.94 -5.52
C ALA A 206 8.30 -18.25 -4.26
N ILE A 207 8.74 -19.49 -4.12
CA ILE A 207 9.41 -20.02 -2.93
C ILE A 207 10.60 -19.16 -2.45
N PRO A 208 11.52 -18.69 -3.34
CA PRO A 208 12.61 -17.82 -2.90
C PRO A 208 12.13 -16.52 -2.25
N ALA A 209 11.09 -15.86 -2.81
CA ALA A 209 10.52 -14.65 -2.27
C ALA A 209 9.84 -14.90 -0.91
N LEU A 210 9.23 -16.07 -0.72
CA LEU A 210 8.64 -16.48 0.55
C LEU A 210 9.70 -16.61 1.65
N TYR A 211 10.80 -17.32 1.40
CA TYR A 211 11.85 -17.50 2.42
C TYR A 211 12.54 -16.18 2.78
N THR A 212 12.87 -15.33 1.80
CA THR A 212 13.48 -14.02 2.06
C THR A 212 12.55 -13.11 2.85
N SER A 213 11.24 -13.14 2.57
CA SER A 213 10.26 -12.34 3.31
C SER A 213 10.16 -12.73 4.79
N ILE A 214 10.34 -14.01 5.14
CA ILE A 214 10.38 -14.46 6.53
C ILE A 214 11.49 -13.75 7.31
N THR A 215 12.67 -13.61 6.69
CA THR A 215 13.81 -12.90 7.30
C THR A 215 13.50 -11.42 7.45
N GLY A 216 13.02 -10.75 6.40
CA GLY A 216 12.64 -9.34 6.45
C GLY A 216 11.59 -9.06 7.52
N LEU A 217 10.50 -9.84 7.55
CA LEU A 217 9.44 -9.72 8.55
C LEU A 217 9.95 -9.90 9.99
N LYS A 218 10.87 -10.86 10.21
CA LYS A 218 11.49 -11.05 11.53
C LYS A 218 12.33 -9.86 11.95
N VAL A 219 13.09 -9.25 11.02
CA VAL A 219 13.88 -8.04 11.29
C VAL A 219 12.94 -6.88 11.68
N ILE A 220 11.89 -6.61 10.89
CA ILE A 220 10.92 -5.54 11.18
C ILE A 220 10.23 -5.76 12.53
N LEU A 221 9.82 -6.99 12.84
CA LEU A 221 9.20 -7.31 14.13
C LEU A 221 10.16 -7.15 15.31
N LYS A 222 11.46 -7.48 15.13
CA LYS A 222 12.50 -7.34 16.15
C LYS A 222 12.80 -5.87 16.44
N GLU A 223 12.97 -5.06 15.41
CA GLU A 223 13.21 -3.60 15.54
C GLU A 223 11.98 -2.88 16.12
N GLY A 224 10.78 -3.37 15.79
CA GLY A 224 9.50 -2.79 16.19
C GLY A 224 9.11 -1.60 15.30
N VAL A 225 7.90 -1.68 14.73
CA VAL A 225 7.40 -0.63 13.81
C VAL A 225 7.38 0.77 14.44
N PRO A 226 7.04 0.96 15.75
CA PRO A 226 7.13 2.28 16.38
C PRO A 226 8.54 2.86 16.40
N SER A 227 9.56 2.05 16.71
CA SER A 227 10.97 2.47 16.70
C SER A 227 11.45 2.81 15.28
N ILE A 228 11.07 1.98 14.29
CA ILE A 228 11.33 2.24 12.86
C ILE A 228 10.70 3.57 12.45
N ARG A 229 9.44 3.80 12.82
CA ARG A 229 8.71 5.04 12.53
C ARG A 229 9.44 6.27 13.07
N GLU A 230 9.88 6.24 14.33
CA GLU A 230 10.61 7.33 14.97
C GLU A 230 11.90 7.68 14.22
N LYS A 231 12.71 6.67 13.87
CA LYS A 231 13.94 6.87 13.09
C LYS A 231 13.65 7.49 11.71
N ILE A 232 12.66 6.97 11.00
CA ILE A 232 12.27 7.48 9.67
C ILE A 232 11.75 8.91 9.75
N MET A 233 10.97 9.25 10.77
CA MET A 233 10.50 10.62 11.00
C MET A 233 11.66 11.60 11.16
N LYS A 234 12.68 11.24 11.96
CA LYS A 234 13.90 12.06 12.12
C LYS A 234 14.63 12.28 10.80
N LEU A 235 14.80 11.21 10.00
CA LEU A 235 15.48 11.28 8.69
C LEU A 235 14.69 12.11 7.67
N THR A 236 13.37 11.95 7.61
CA THR A 236 12.53 12.71 6.69
C THR A 236 12.37 14.17 7.13
N ARG A 237 12.39 14.46 8.43
CA ARG A 237 12.43 15.82 8.96
C ARG A 237 13.73 16.52 8.56
N GLN A 238 14.88 15.88 8.82
CA GLN A 238 16.18 16.39 8.38
C GLN A 238 16.22 16.69 6.87
N ALA A 239 15.64 15.80 6.06
CA ALA A 239 15.58 16.00 4.61
C ALA A 239 14.79 17.26 4.23
N ILE A 240 13.64 17.50 4.87
CA ILE A 240 12.81 18.68 4.62
C ILE A 240 13.53 19.95 5.07
N ASP A 241 14.02 19.96 6.30
CA ASP A 241 14.66 21.15 6.88
C ASP A 241 15.87 21.56 6.05
N LEU A 242 16.78 20.62 5.76
CA LEU A 242 17.95 20.88 4.90
C LEU A 242 17.55 21.26 3.47
N GLY A 243 16.53 20.61 2.90
CA GLY A 243 16.03 20.95 1.58
C GLY A 243 15.51 22.38 1.50
N MET A 244 14.76 22.83 2.51
CA MET A 244 14.27 24.21 2.62
C MET A 244 15.42 25.21 2.76
N GLU A 245 16.42 24.93 3.62
CA GLU A 245 17.63 25.75 3.77
C GLU A 245 18.38 25.93 2.44
N LEU A 246 18.39 24.90 1.61
CA LEU A 246 19.02 24.90 0.29
C LEU A 246 18.10 25.37 -0.86
N GLY A 247 16.91 25.90 -0.54
CA GLY A 247 15.98 26.48 -1.51
C GLY A 247 15.16 25.44 -2.30
N LEU A 248 15.15 24.17 -1.92
CA LEU A 248 14.29 23.15 -2.53
C LEU A 248 12.85 23.28 -2.02
N ARG A 249 11.91 23.18 -2.95
CA ARG A 249 10.47 23.06 -2.61
C ARG A 249 10.09 21.58 -2.50
N THR A 250 9.20 21.24 -1.56
CA THR A 250 8.66 19.89 -1.42
C THR A 250 7.14 19.85 -1.63
N ILE A 251 6.65 18.74 -2.17
CA ILE A 251 5.23 18.40 -2.22
C ILE A 251 4.84 17.42 -1.09
N SER A 252 5.80 16.99 -0.28
CA SER A 252 5.53 16.14 0.88
C SER A 252 4.97 16.95 2.05
N PRO A 253 4.10 16.35 2.89
CA PRO A 253 3.61 16.99 4.09
C PRO A 253 4.75 17.43 5.01
N GLN A 254 4.67 18.66 5.52
CA GLN A 254 5.62 19.15 6.51
C GLN A 254 5.31 18.64 7.92
N ASN A 255 4.05 18.32 8.19
CA ASN A 255 3.66 17.67 9.45
C ASN A 255 4.16 16.21 9.45
N ASP A 256 4.96 15.85 10.46
CA ASP A 256 5.53 14.51 10.62
C ASP A 256 4.48 13.41 10.79
N GLN A 257 3.32 13.75 11.38
CA GLN A 257 2.23 12.79 11.57
C GLN A 257 1.51 12.46 10.26
N GLU A 258 1.53 13.37 9.28
CA GLU A 258 0.92 13.21 7.96
C GLU A 258 1.90 12.69 6.91
N ARG A 259 3.17 12.47 7.28
CA ARG A 259 4.21 12.03 6.34
C ARG A 259 4.71 10.62 6.64
N GLY A 260 4.70 9.76 5.62
CA GLY A 260 5.32 8.45 5.63
C GLY A 260 6.86 8.50 5.47
N ALA A 261 7.42 7.42 4.96
CA ALA A 261 8.87 7.23 4.87
C ALA A 261 9.50 7.87 3.61
N MET A 262 8.97 8.99 3.13
CA MET A 262 9.53 9.63 1.93
C MET A 262 9.37 11.14 1.91
N VAL A 263 10.28 11.80 1.18
CA VAL A 263 10.23 13.22 0.85
C VAL A 263 10.40 13.39 -0.66
N SER A 264 9.52 14.17 -1.27
CA SER A 264 9.50 14.44 -2.72
C SER A 264 9.79 15.92 -2.96
N PHE A 265 10.96 16.22 -3.53
CA PHE A 265 11.37 17.58 -3.89
C PHE A 265 10.96 17.89 -5.31
N VAL A 266 10.45 19.11 -5.53
CA VAL A 266 10.17 19.63 -6.87
C VAL A 266 11.51 20.02 -7.52
N VAL A 267 11.83 19.41 -8.66
CA VAL A 267 13.06 19.67 -9.42
C VAL A 267 12.73 19.84 -10.91
N ARG A 268 13.64 20.43 -11.69
CA ARG A 268 13.38 20.75 -13.10
C ARG A 268 13.20 19.51 -13.96
N GLU A 269 14.16 18.60 -13.98
CA GLU A 269 14.16 17.37 -14.80
C GLU A 269 14.30 16.14 -13.92
N PRO A 270 13.20 15.69 -13.25
CA PRO A 270 13.29 14.65 -12.21
C PRO A 270 13.92 13.35 -12.71
N HIS A 271 13.62 12.95 -13.96
CA HIS A 271 14.10 11.69 -14.52
C HIS A 271 15.60 11.75 -14.87
N GLU A 272 16.05 12.87 -15.45
CA GLU A 272 17.48 13.08 -15.73
C GLU A 272 18.28 13.14 -14.43
N MET A 273 17.77 13.89 -13.45
CA MET A 273 18.40 13.99 -12.13
C MET A 273 18.49 12.64 -11.42
N GLU A 274 17.45 11.80 -11.50
CA GLU A 274 17.47 10.42 -11.00
C GLU A 274 18.64 9.62 -11.60
N ASN A 275 18.84 9.73 -12.91
CA ASN A 275 19.93 9.03 -13.60
C ASN A 275 21.31 9.57 -13.21
N MET A 276 21.47 10.90 -13.08
CA MET A 276 22.72 11.51 -12.64
C MET A 276 23.09 11.05 -11.21
N LEU A 277 22.13 11.10 -10.29
CA LEU A 277 22.35 10.68 -8.90
C LEU A 277 22.66 9.19 -8.79
N ARG A 278 22.01 8.36 -9.61
CA ARG A 278 22.29 6.91 -9.67
C ARG A 278 23.72 6.61 -10.04
N ASN A 279 24.30 7.35 -11.01
CA ASN A 279 25.71 7.22 -11.40
C ASN A 279 26.68 7.62 -10.28
N GLU A 280 26.22 8.42 -9.32
CA GLU A 280 26.97 8.82 -8.12
C GLU A 280 26.69 7.91 -6.91
N GLY A 281 25.92 6.81 -7.09
CA GLY A 281 25.53 5.87 -6.04
C GLY A 281 24.44 6.39 -5.09
N ILE A 282 23.70 7.43 -5.50
CA ILE A 282 22.56 7.97 -4.75
C ILE A 282 21.26 7.48 -5.43
N ILE A 283 20.57 6.56 -4.78
CA ILE A 283 19.34 5.96 -5.33
C ILE A 283 18.12 6.79 -4.92
N THR A 284 17.50 7.40 -5.92
CA THR A 284 16.28 8.20 -5.80
C THR A 284 15.22 7.65 -6.75
N SER A 285 14.03 8.26 -6.82
CA SER A 285 13.07 7.94 -7.88
C SER A 285 12.19 9.14 -8.23
N SER A 286 12.07 9.39 -9.53
CA SER A 286 11.20 10.43 -10.10
C SER A 286 9.74 10.02 -10.08
N ARG A 287 8.84 10.96 -9.73
CA ARG A 287 7.39 10.81 -9.81
C ARG A 287 6.75 12.16 -10.17
N GLY A 288 6.22 12.25 -11.40
CA GLY A 288 5.70 13.53 -11.90
C GLY A 288 6.75 14.63 -11.82
N ILE A 289 6.43 15.74 -11.16
CA ILE A 289 7.34 16.86 -10.93
C ILE A 289 8.33 16.64 -9.76
N GLY A 290 8.19 15.54 -9.03
CA GLY A 290 8.95 15.27 -7.82
C GLY A 290 10.09 14.29 -8.01
N LEU A 291 11.24 14.60 -7.41
CA LEU A 291 12.31 13.64 -7.17
C LEU A 291 12.22 13.19 -5.72
N ARG A 292 12.02 11.89 -5.52
CA ARG A 292 11.72 11.29 -4.23
C ARG A 292 12.93 10.61 -3.63
N ILE A 293 13.21 10.91 -2.36
CA ILE A 293 14.04 10.11 -1.47
C ILE A 293 13.15 9.35 -0.50
N ALA A 294 13.52 8.11 -0.18
CA ALA A 294 12.69 7.23 0.65
C ALA A 294 13.57 6.41 1.60
N PRO A 295 14.00 7.01 2.73
CA PRO A 295 14.86 6.33 3.68
C PRO A 295 14.15 5.17 4.38
N HIS A 296 14.95 4.20 4.78
CA HIS A 296 14.54 3.13 5.70
C HIS A 296 15.28 3.30 7.05
N PHE A 297 14.90 2.54 8.07
CA PHE A 297 15.49 2.67 9.42
C PHE A 297 17.01 2.41 9.47
N TYR A 298 17.59 1.78 8.47
CA TYR A 298 19.04 1.53 8.38
C TYR A 298 19.82 2.67 7.72
N ASN A 299 19.16 3.65 7.11
CA ASN A 299 19.85 4.84 6.61
C ASN A 299 20.32 5.73 7.75
N THR A 300 21.33 6.53 7.47
CA THR A 300 21.96 7.45 8.41
C THR A 300 21.62 8.91 8.09
N PRO A 301 21.80 9.85 9.05
CA PRO A 301 21.72 11.28 8.78
C PRO A 301 22.68 11.74 7.66
N ALA A 302 23.87 11.14 7.56
CA ALA A 302 24.85 11.46 6.51
C ALA A 302 24.36 11.05 5.11
N ASP A 303 23.61 9.95 4.98
CA ASP A 303 23.00 9.55 3.70
C ASP A 303 22.01 10.61 3.23
N ILE A 304 21.18 11.12 4.15
CA ILE A 304 20.18 12.16 3.87
C ILE A 304 20.87 13.46 3.45
N GLU A 305 21.87 13.90 4.22
CA GLU A 305 22.62 15.12 3.96
C GLU A 305 23.27 15.07 2.58
N LYS A 306 23.97 13.97 2.26
CA LYS A 306 24.61 13.76 0.96
C LYS A 306 23.58 13.86 -0.18
N ALA A 307 22.45 13.16 -0.05
CA ALA A 307 21.43 13.13 -1.09
C ALA A 307 20.81 14.51 -1.31
N VAL A 308 20.38 15.20 -0.23
CA VAL A 308 19.70 16.49 -0.34
C VAL A 308 20.62 17.59 -0.87
N LYS A 309 21.86 17.66 -0.39
CA LYS A 309 22.86 18.61 -0.90
C LYS A 309 23.09 18.41 -2.40
N ARG A 310 23.24 17.15 -2.82
CA ARG A 310 23.48 16.86 -4.23
C ARG A 310 22.29 17.18 -5.13
N ILE A 311 21.08 16.93 -4.65
CA ILE A 311 19.84 17.34 -5.34
C ILE A 311 19.80 18.86 -5.51
N ALA A 312 20.10 19.62 -4.45
CA ALA A 312 20.09 21.09 -4.50
C ALA A 312 21.14 21.64 -5.49
N GLU A 313 22.35 21.11 -5.48
CA GLU A 313 23.43 21.49 -6.42
C GLU A 313 23.04 21.24 -7.88
N LEU A 314 22.41 20.10 -8.17
CA LEU A 314 21.98 19.76 -9.53
C LEU A 314 20.78 20.62 -9.98
N ASN A 315 19.87 20.94 -9.05
CA ASN A 315 18.67 21.72 -9.35
C ASN A 315 18.99 23.23 -9.56
N ALA A 316 20.11 23.72 -9.04
CA ALA A 316 20.57 25.11 -9.22
C ALA A 316 21.23 25.37 -10.58
N ARG A 317 21.64 24.34 -11.31
CA ARG A 317 22.20 24.40 -12.67
C ARG A 317 21.09 24.50 -13.70
#